data_5927d12ff126a44de0d43c8cb3bf2bbf
#
_entry.id   5927d12ff126a44de0d43c8cb3bf2bbf
#
_cell.length_a   1.000
_cell.length_b   1.000
_cell.length_c   1.000
_cell.angle_alpha   90.00
_cell.angle_beta   90.00
_cell.angle_gamma   90.00
#
_symmetry.space_group_name_H-M   'P 1'
#
loop_
_entity.id
_entity.type
_entity.pdbx_description
1 polymer ?
#
loop_
_entity_poly.entity_id
_entity_poly.type
_entity_poly.pdbx_seq_one_letter_code
_entity_poly.pdbx_strand_id
1 'polypeptide(L)'
;MPNTKSAERRMRNSERKHLHNRSIISNLRTLEKGYRQLLAGGKKDEAAKALSNVNSATDKAVKSGVVHRATANRKKSRHAAALNRVK
;
A
#
# COMPACT_ATOMS: atom_id res chain seq x y z
N MET A 1 -32.34 -16.83 -19.74
CA MET A 1 -30.91 -16.57 -19.69
C MET A 1 -30.61 -15.32 -18.89
N PRO A 2 -29.67 -15.39 -17.97
CA PRO A 2 -29.26 -14.17 -17.32
C PRO A 2 -28.80 -13.16 -18.38
N ASN A 3 -29.09 -11.93 -18.11
CA ASN A 3 -28.82 -10.88 -19.04
C ASN A 3 -27.29 -10.75 -19.24
N THR A 4 -26.82 -11.18 -20.40
CA THR A 4 -25.40 -11.20 -20.73
C THR A 4 -24.75 -9.82 -20.64
N LYS A 5 -25.49 -8.75 -20.98
CA LYS A 5 -24.98 -7.38 -20.87
C LYS A 5 -24.71 -6.98 -19.43
N SER A 6 -25.57 -7.36 -18.49
CA SER A 6 -25.36 -7.10 -17.07
C SER A 6 -24.16 -7.88 -16.55
N ALA A 7 -24.02 -9.14 -16.96
CA ALA A 7 -22.90 -9.98 -16.57
C ALA A 7 -21.58 -9.42 -17.12
N GLU A 8 -21.55 -8.98 -18.35
CA GLU A 8 -20.38 -8.35 -18.95
C GLU A 8 -20.00 -7.05 -18.25
N ARG A 9 -20.98 -6.23 -17.87
CA ARG A 9 -20.74 -5.00 -17.15
C ARG A 9 -20.12 -5.28 -15.77
N ARG A 10 -20.64 -6.27 -15.07
CA ARG A 10 -20.09 -6.69 -13.77
C ARG A 10 -18.66 -7.18 -13.92
N MET A 11 -18.40 -7.98 -14.95
CA MET A 11 -17.07 -8.51 -15.23
C MET A 11 -16.09 -7.37 -15.50
N ARG A 12 -16.45 -6.41 -16.35
CA ARG A 12 -15.60 -5.26 -16.65
C ARG A 12 -15.35 -4.41 -15.42
N ASN A 13 -16.36 -4.18 -14.59
CA ASN A 13 -16.20 -3.43 -13.36
C ASN A 13 -15.29 -4.16 -12.37
N SER A 14 -15.43 -5.48 -12.26
CA SER A 14 -14.58 -6.32 -11.42
C SER A 14 -13.13 -6.28 -11.89
N GLU A 15 -12.91 -6.36 -13.20
CA GLU A 15 -11.57 -6.26 -13.78
C GLU A 15 -10.92 -4.91 -13.50
N ARG A 16 -11.67 -3.82 -13.66
CA ARG A 16 -11.17 -2.47 -13.35
C ARG A 16 -10.78 -2.34 -11.89
N LYS A 17 -11.62 -2.83 -10.98
CA LYS A 17 -11.32 -2.83 -9.55
C LYS A 17 -10.10 -3.67 -9.24
N HIS A 18 -10.00 -4.84 -9.86
CA HIS A 18 -8.86 -5.73 -9.67
C HIS A 18 -7.56 -5.07 -10.12
N LEU A 19 -7.55 -4.45 -11.30
CA LEU A 19 -6.39 -3.75 -11.83
C LEU A 19 -6.02 -2.55 -10.96
N HIS A 20 -7.01 -1.79 -10.52
CA HIS A 20 -6.80 -0.64 -9.65
C HIS A 20 -6.22 -1.07 -8.31
N ASN A 21 -6.78 -2.12 -7.70
CA ASN A 21 -6.30 -2.65 -6.43
C ASN A 21 -4.88 -3.18 -6.56
N ARG A 22 -4.60 -3.90 -7.65
CA ARG A 22 -3.27 -4.43 -7.94
C ARG A 22 -2.25 -3.31 -8.10
N SER A 23 -2.62 -2.24 -8.76
CA SER A 23 -1.78 -1.05 -8.94
C SER A 23 -1.44 -0.41 -7.59
N ILE A 24 -2.44 -0.24 -6.73
CA ILE A 24 -2.25 0.32 -5.38
C ILE A 24 -1.30 -0.55 -4.56
N ILE A 25 -1.51 -1.86 -4.55
CA ILE A 25 -0.67 -2.81 -3.80
C ILE A 25 0.76 -2.80 -4.34
N SER A 26 0.93 -2.80 -5.66
CA SER A 26 2.24 -2.76 -6.29
C SER A 26 3.01 -1.50 -5.92
N ASN A 27 2.34 -0.35 -5.98
CA ASN A 27 2.92 0.94 -5.62
C ASN A 27 3.34 0.94 -4.13
N LEU A 28 2.47 0.43 -3.26
CA LEU A 28 2.75 0.35 -1.83
C LEU A 28 3.96 -0.53 -1.55
N ARG A 29 4.06 -1.68 -2.20
CA ARG A 29 5.21 -2.59 -2.06
C ARG A 29 6.51 -1.93 -2.51
N THR A 30 6.46 -1.18 -3.60
CA THR A 30 7.62 -0.44 -4.12
C THR A 30 8.08 0.61 -3.10
N LEU A 31 7.17 1.36 -2.52
CA LEU A 31 7.49 2.36 -1.50
C LEU A 31 8.06 1.71 -0.24
N GLU A 32 7.47 0.61 0.21
CA GLU A 32 7.96 -0.14 1.37
C GLU A 32 9.37 -0.69 1.13
N LYS A 33 9.64 -1.20 -0.07
CA LYS A 33 10.96 -1.72 -0.44
C LYS A 33 12.01 -0.61 -0.41
N GLY A 34 11.69 0.55 -0.98
CA GLY A 34 12.57 1.72 -0.95
C GLY A 34 12.88 2.15 0.48
N TYR A 35 11.87 2.18 1.32
CA TYR A 35 12.02 2.51 2.74
C TYR A 35 12.95 1.51 3.46
N ARG A 36 12.76 0.22 3.24
CA ARG A 36 13.63 -0.82 3.85
C ARG A 36 15.07 -0.69 3.41
N GLN A 37 15.30 -0.35 2.13
CA GLN A 37 16.65 -0.14 1.61
C GLN A 37 17.33 1.03 2.30
N LEU A 38 16.62 2.12 2.55
CA LEU A 38 17.15 3.27 3.27
C LEU A 38 17.46 2.93 4.73
N LEU A 39 16.62 2.14 5.37
CA LEU A 39 16.88 1.65 6.73
C LEU A 39 18.14 0.79 6.77
N ALA A 40 18.28 -0.14 5.82
CA ALA A 40 19.45 -1.01 5.74
C ALA A 40 20.74 -0.22 5.49
N GLY A 41 20.63 0.89 4.75
CA GLY A 41 21.77 1.78 4.50
C GLY A 41 22.08 2.75 5.64
N GLY A 42 21.29 2.75 6.70
CA GLY A 42 21.50 3.63 7.85
C GLY A 42 21.15 5.09 7.59
N LYS A 43 20.42 5.38 6.53
CA LYS A 43 20.04 6.75 6.15
C LYS A 43 18.74 7.16 6.83
N LYS A 44 18.83 7.50 8.10
CA LYS A 44 17.65 7.77 8.95
C LYS A 44 16.80 8.92 8.44
N ASP A 45 17.43 10.04 8.02
CA ASP A 45 16.69 11.22 7.55
C ASP A 45 15.91 10.93 6.27
N GLU A 46 16.54 10.24 5.33
CA GLU A 46 15.89 9.85 4.08
C GLU A 46 14.82 8.80 4.34
N ALA A 47 15.08 7.87 5.27
CA ALA A 47 14.10 6.87 5.66
C ALA A 47 12.87 7.50 6.31
N ALA A 48 13.04 8.55 7.12
CA ALA A 48 11.91 9.27 7.72
C ALA A 48 11.01 9.90 6.66
N LYS A 49 11.61 10.48 5.61
CA LYS A 49 10.85 11.04 4.48
C LYS A 49 10.14 9.93 3.72
N ALA A 50 10.81 8.82 3.47
CA ALA A 50 10.22 7.66 2.80
C ALA A 50 9.07 7.08 3.62
N LEU A 51 9.20 7.04 4.95
CA LEU A 51 8.14 6.57 5.84
C LEU A 51 6.89 7.43 5.72
N SER A 52 7.04 8.74 5.63
CA SER A 52 5.92 9.65 5.41
C SER A 52 5.15 9.28 4.13
N ASN A 53 5.87 8.99 3.05
CA ASN A 53 5.28 8.56 1.78
C ASN A 53 4.60 7.19 1.90
N VAL A 54 5.23 6.25 2.61
CA VAL A 54 4.66 4.91 2.84
C VAL A 54 3.37 5.02 3.64
N ASN A 55 3.36 5.82 4.70
CA ASN A 55 2.17 6.02 5.53
C ASN A 55 1.03 6.65 4.74
N SER A 56 1.33 7.65 3.92
CA SER A 56 0.34 8.29 3.05
C SER A 56 -0.27 7.29 2.08
N ALA A 57 0.56 6.48 1.43
CA ALA A 57 0.11 5.46 0.48
C ALA A 57 -0.72 4.38 1.19
N THR A 58 -0.32 3.99 2.41
CA THR A 58 -1.04 3.02 3.23
C THR A 58 -2.43 3.54 3.59
N ASP A 59 -2.53 4.80 4.00
CA ASP A 59 -3.82 5.43 4.33
C ASP A 59 -4.74 5.51 3.11
N LYS A 60 -4.20 5.84 1.95
CA LYS A 60 -4.96 5.86 0.70
C LYS A 60 -5.46 4.47 0.34
N ALA A 61 -4.65 3.43 0.57
CA ALA A 61 -5.04 2.05 0.32
C ALA A 61 -6.19 1.61 1.25
N VAL A 62 -6.17 2.04 2.50
CA VAL A 62 -7.28 1.79 3.45
C VAL A 62 -8.55 2.50 2.98
N LYS A 63 -8.43 3.75 2.57
CA LYS A 63 -9.58 4.53 2.07
C LYS A 63 -10.20 3.88 0.84
N SER A 64 -9.38 3.29 -0.02
CA SER A 64 -9.85 2.57 -1.22
C SER A 64 -10.37 1.17 -0.91
N GLY A 65 -10.23 0.69 0.32
CA GLY A 65 -10.68 -0.66 0.72
C GLY A 65 -9.76 -1.79 0.29
N VAL A 66 -8.57 -1.47 -0.20
CA VAL A 66 -7.60 -2.47 -0.66
C VAL A 66 -6.89 -3.13 0.52
N VAL A 67 -6.62 -2.36 1.57
CA VAL A 67 -5.95 -2.83 2.78
C VAL A 67 -6.88 -2.61 3.97
N HIS A 68 -6.99 -3.61 4.83
CA HIS A 68 -7.78 -3.49 6.05
C HIS A 68 -7.09 -2.56 7.03
N ARG A 69 -7.87 -1.76 7.76
CA ARG A 69 -7.36 -0.78 8.72
C ARG A 69 -6.43 -1.40 9.75
N ALA A 70 -6.78 -2.57 10.28
CA ALA A 70 -5.96 -3.26 11.27
C ALA A 70 -4.58 -3.63 10.71
N THR A 71 -4.54 -4.12 9.46
CA THR A 71 -3.29 -4.43 8.77
C THR A 71 -2.45 -3.18 8.56
N ALA A 72 -3.10 -2.09 8.15
CA ALA A 72 -2.43 -0.81 7.93
C ALA A 72 -1.81 -0.27 9.21
N ASN A 73 -2.55 -0.31 10.32
CA ASN A 73 -2.06 0.16 11.62
C ASN A 73 -0.86 -0.68 12.08
N ARG A 74 -0.90 -1.99 11.87
CA ARG A 74 0.21 -2.88 12.19
C ARG A 74 1.46 -2.53 11.38
N LYS A 75 1.30 -2.31 10.07
CA LYS A 75 2.41 -1.93 9.20
C LYS A 75 3.02 -0.61 9.60
N LYS A 76 2.20 0.40 9.86
CA LYS A 76 2.67 1.72 10.30
C LYS A 76 3.47 1.62 11.59
N SER A 77 2.96 0.86 12.56
CA SER A 77 3.63 0.64 13.83
C SER A 77 4.98 -0.03 13.66
N ARG A 78 5.04 -1.08 12.85
CA ARG A 78 6.28 -1.81 12.57
C ARG A 78 7.30 -0.94 11.85
N HIS A 79 6.87 -0.15 10.88
CA HIS A 79 7.76 0.75 10.15
C HIS A 79 8.32 1.84 11.06
N ALA A 80 7.50 2.41 11.93
CA ALA A 80 7.95 3.41 12.88
C ALA A 80 8.95 2.82 13.88
N ALA A 81 8.69 1.61 14.38
CA ALA A 81 9.60 0.91 15.27
C ALA A 81 10.94 0.63 14.60
N ALA A 82 10.92 0.23 13.34
CA ALA A 82 12.13 -0.03 12.56
C ALA A 82 12.96 1.24 12.40
N LEU A 83 12.33 2.38 12.15
CA LEU A 83 13.01 3.67 12.03
C LEU A 83 13.69 4.05 13.35
N ASN A 84 13.02 3.84 14.47
CA ASN A 84 13.56 4.15 15.80
C ASN A 84 14.77 3.29 16.17
N ARG A 85 14.93 2.13 15.55
CA ARG A 85 16.09 1.26 15.77
C ARG A 85 17.34 1.72 15.03
N VAL A 86 17.18 2.56 14.03
CA VAL A 86 18.29 3.11 13.25
C VAL A 86 18.95 4.19 14.09
N LYS A 87 20.25 4.04 14.31
CA LYS A 87 21.03 5.00 15.11
C LYS A 87 21.62 6.12 14.25
#